data_3ac41cb78fd30b8c118115a62a184afc
#
_entry.id   3ac41cb78fd30b8c118115a62a184afc
#
_cell.length_a   1.000
_cell.length_b   1.000
_cell.length_c   1.000
_cell.angle_alpha   90.00
_cell.angle_beta   90.00
_cell.angle_gamma   90.00
#
_symmetry.space_group_name_H-M   'P 1'
#
loop_
_entity.id
_entity.type
_entity.pdbx_description
1 polymer ?
#
loop_
_entity_poly.entity_id
_entity_poly.type
_entity_poly.pdbx_seq_one_letter_code
_entity_poly.pdbx_strand_id
1 'polypeptide(L)'
;MERSIYNKLVEWKNKRNHKPLILNGARQVGKTYILQEFGKREYKKLAFFSLDRNQKAAEVFEKGGTTADILMALSAISQVDITPNDTLMVLDEIQDCPKALEALKFFCEDAPDIHIIVAGSLLGISLHSGVSYPVGKVEELRLYPMNFIEFLDAMGKAKLASILKEGNWNVINLLETELVSLLRQYYYVGGMPAAVLAHVEQKGLQEVRSIQKQIIQDYRRDFSKHAPDREVPRINMVWDSIPAQLAKENKKFIYGAVKKSARAADFELAIQWLIDAGLAYKVQRVNTPRLPFKFYEDLNAFKLFMLDVGLMGAMAETSAESMLVGDGIFSEYKGAFTELYVFTQLKSQDISLYYHAVDNSTIEIDFLAQWHDRVIPIEVKAEVNVKAKSLRTFITNNPELKGLRYSMLPYKDQDWMINVPLYACLTPFDKLPSII
;
A
#
# COMPACT_ATOMS: atom_id res chain seq x y z
N MET A 1 6.57 14.44 -8.44
CA MET A 1 6.97 13.02 -8.33
C MET A 1 5.97 12.18 -9.11
N GLU A 2 6.47 11.38 -10.05
CA GLU A 2 5.60 10.49 -10.82
C GLU A 2 5.07 9.35 -9.94
N ARG A 3 3.84 8.91 -10.21
CA ARG A 3 3.16 7.83 -9.46
C ARG A 3 2.53 6.84 -10.43
N SER A 4 2.72 5.57 -10.21
CA SER A 4 2.21 4.49 -11.07
C SER A 4 0.68 4.51 -11.21
N ILE A 5 -0.02 4.97 -10.19
CA ILE A 5 -1.49 5.13 -10.23
C ILE A 5 -1.95 6.12 -11.31
N TYR A 6 -1.09 7.02 -11.79
CA TYR A 6 -1.43 8.01 -12.81
C TYR A 6 -1.99 7.34 -14.08
N ASN A 7 -1.38 6.24 -14.51
CA ASN A 7 -1.85 5.49 -15.67
C ASN A 7 -3.28 4.92 -15.45
N LYS A 8 -3.57 4.42 -14.25
CA LYS A 8 -4.91 3.95 -13.89
C LYS A 8 -5.94 5.07 -13.89
N LEU A 9 -5.54 6.29 -13.48
CA LEU A 9 -6.41 7.47 -13.57
C LEU A 9 -6.70 7.86 -15.03
N VAL A 10 -5.69 7.78 -15.91
CA VAL A 10 -5.85 8.01 -17.35
C VAL A 10 -6.75 6.93 -17.99
N GLU A 11 -6.57 5.68 -17.63
CA GLU A 11 -7.44 4.58 -18.05
C GLU A 11 -8.90 4.81 -17.62
N TRP A 12 -9.11 5.22 -16.36
CA TRP A 12 -10.45 5.55 -15.86
C TRP A 12 -11.07 6.72 -16.63
N LYS A 13 -10.31 7.80 -16.88
CA LYS A 13 -10.77 8.96 -17.65
C LYS A 13 -11.27 8.57 -19.03
N ASN A 14 -10.57 7.63 -19.70
CA ASN A 14 -10.83 7.22 -21.07
C ASN A 14 -11.91 6.12 -21.20
N LYS A 15 -12.46 5.63 -20.09
CA LYS A 15 -13.56 4.67 -20.11
C LYS A 15 -14.83 5.31 -20.63
N ARG A 16 -15.48 4.68 -21.60
CA ARG A 16 -16.76 5.14 -22.17
C ARG A 16 -17.89 5.26 -21.14
N ASN A 17 -17.90 4.36 -20.15
CA ASN A 17 -18.91 4.31 -19.09
C ASN A 17 -18.22 4.37 -17.72
N HIS A 18 -17.41 5.42 -17.49
CA HIS A 18 -16.80 5.62 -16.19
C HIS A 18 -17.86 5.94 -15.12
N LYS A 19 -17.59 5.52 -13.90
CA LYS A 19 -18.37 5.93 -12.72
C LYS A 19 -17.56 6.94 -11.92
N PRO A 20 -18.18 7.73 -11.03
CA PRO A 20 -17.43 8.48 -10.05
C PRO A 20 -16.36 7.62 -9.39
N LEU A 21 -15.15 8.14 -9.28
CA LEU A 21 -13.99 7.40 -8.77
C LEU A 21 -13.72 7.75 -7.32
N ILE A 22 -13.54 6.74 -6.48
CA ILE A 22 -13.07 6.89 -5.10
C ILE A 22 -11.58 6.55 -5.05
N LEU A 23 -10.74 7.52 -4.70
CA LEU A 23 -9.32 7.31 -4.46
C LEU A 23 -9.08 7.10 -2.96
N ASN A 24 -8.97 5.82 -2.58
CA ASN A 24 -8.65 5.39 -1.23
C ASN A 24 -7.12 5.39 -0.95
N GLY A 25 -6.75 5.44 0.30
CA GLY A 25 -5.35 5.30 0.73
C GLY A 25 -5.11 5.95 2.09
N ALA A 26 -4.08 5.51 2.80
CA ALA A 26 -3.72 6.06 4.10
C ALA A 26 -3.51 7.59 4.03
N ARG A 27 -3.54 8.23 5.17
CA ARG A 27 -3.22 9.65 5.26
C ARG A 27 -1.77 9.90 4.85
N GLN A 28 -1.50 11.05 4.20
CA GLN A 28 -0.16 11.51 3.78
C GLN A 28 0.52 10.68 2.67
N VAL A 29 -0.19 9.77 1.98
CA VAL A 29 0.36 9.03 0.81
C VAL A 29 0.34 9.84 -0.50
N GLY A 30 -0.20 11.09 -0.48
CA GLY A 30 -0.16 12.02 -1.60
C GLY A 30 -1.41 12.05 -2.48
N LYS A 31 -2.60 11.68 -1.95
CA LYS A 31 -3.88 11.71 -2.70
C LYS A 31 -4.19 13.08 -3.30
N THR A 32 -4.22 14.11 -2.46
CA THR A 32 -4.49 15.50 -2.87
C THR A 32 -3.54 15.95 -3.98
N TYR A 33 -2.24 15.66 -3.83
CA TYR A 33 -1.22 16.03 -4.81
C TYR A 33 -1.47 15.37 -6.17
N ILE A 34 -1.68 14.05 -6.21
CA ILE A 34 -1.86 13.33 -7.49
C ILE A 34 -3.15 13.77 -8.20
N LEU A 35 -4.22 14.06 -7.47
CA LEU A 35 -5.48 14.53 -8.05
C LEU A 35 -5.37 15.93 -8.63
N GLN A 36 -4.65 16.83 -7.95
CA GLN A 36 -4.36 18.17 -8.48
C GLN A 36 -3.49 18.11 -9.74
N GLU A 37 -2.44 17.29 -9.74
CA GLU A 37 -1.58 17.10 -10.92
C GLU A 37 -2.33 16.45 -12.07
N PHE A 38 -3.15 15.43 -11.79
CA PHE A 38 -3.99 14.78 -12.78
C PHE A 38 -4.99 15.77 -13.41
N GLY A 39 -5.68 16.56 -12.59
CA GLY A 39 -6.61 17.57 -13.07
C GLY A 39 -5.94 18.62 -13.96
N LYS A 40 -4.75 19.11 -13.57
CA LYS A 40 -4.00 20.11 -14.34
C LYS A 40 -3.46 19.59 -15.68
N ARG A 41 -3.05 18.32 -15.73
CA ARG A 41 -2.45 17.73 -16.93
C ARG A 41 -3.47 17.21 -17.93
N GLU A 42 -4.60 16.71 -17.43
CA GLU A 42 -5.53 15.93 -18.23
C GLU A 42 -6.83 16.66 -18.57
N TYR A 43 -7.13 17.77 -17.91
CA TYR A 43 -8.38 18.52 -18.11
C TYR A 43 -8.09 20.00 -18.38
N LYS A 44 -9.01 20.65 -19.07
CA LYS A 44 -8.94 22.10 -19.31
C LYS A 44 -9.23 22.88 -18.03
N LYS A 45 -10.07 22.32 -17.15
CA LYS A 45 -10.53 22.95 -15.92
C LYS A 45 -10.51 21.95 -14.76
N LEU A 46 -10.21 22.46 -13.56
CA LEU A 46 -10.22 21.69 -12.32
C LEU A 46 -11.09 22.40 -11.28
N ALA A 47 -12.19 21.78 -10.88
CA ALA A 47 -13.02 22.21 -9.77
C ALA A 47 -12.64 21.38 -8.53
N PHE A 48 -11.82 21.95 -7.65
CA PHE A 48 -11.27 21.27 -6.48
C PHE A 48 -11.91 21.79 -5.18
N PHE A 49 -12.48 20.88 -4.39
CA PHE A 49 -13.11 21.18 -3.10
C PHE A 49 -12.51 20.31 -1.99
N SER A 50 -11.90 20.94 -0.98
CA SER A 50 -11.49 20.29 0.27
C SER A 50 -12.64 20.43 1.25
N LEU A 51 -13.39 19.37 1.49
CA LEU A 51 -14.67 19.43 2.23
C LEU A 51 -14.47 19.72 3.73
N ASP A 52 -13.28 19.45 4.26
CA ASP A 52 -12.89 19.86 5.63
C ASP A 52 -12.71 21.37 5.80
N ARG A 53 -12.38 22.11 4.71
CA ARG A 53 -12.07 23.54 4.71
C ARG A 53 -13.11 24.39 4.01
N ASN A 54 -13.79 23.83 3.01
CA ASN A 54 -14.79 24.54 2.23
C ASN A 54 -16.20 24.25 2.73
N GLN A 55 -16.59 24.90 3.84
CA GLN A 55 -17.93 24.74 4.42
C GLN A 55 -19.05 25.03 3.44
N LYS A 56 -18.89 26.02 2.54
CA LYS A 56 -19.90 26.34 1.52
C LYS A 56 -20.19 25.17 0.59
N ALA A 57 -19.13 24.47 0.17
CA ALA A 57 -19.30 23.28 -0.68
C ALA A 57 -19.96 22.12 0.10
N ALA A 58 -19.58 21.90 1.36
CA ALA A 58 -20.22 20.90 2.22
C ALA A 58 -21.71 21.22 2.46
N GLU A 59 -22.05 22.49 2.72
CA GLU A 59 -23.45 22.93 2.89
C GLU A 59 -24.32 22.68 1.66
N VAL A 60 -23.78 22.74 0.44
CA VAL A 60 -24.54 22.41 -0.79
C VAL A 60 -25.05 20.98 -0.72
N PHE A 61 -24.20 20.04 -0.32
CA PHE A 61 -24.60 18.64 -0.18
C PHE A 61 -25.54 18.42 1.00
N GLU A 62 -25.35 19.10 2.12
CA GLU A 62 -26.23 18.99 3.28
C GLU A 62 -27.64 19.52 2.99
N LYS A 63 -27.77 20.63 2.25
CA LYS A 63 -29.07 21.19 1.83
C LYS A 63 -29.76 20.32 0.79
N GLY A 64 -28.98 19.58 0.00
CA GLY A 64 -29.49 18.74 -1.07
C GLY A 64 -30.01 19.54 -2.26
N GLY A 65 -30.66 18.86 -3.17
CA GLY A 65 -31.20 19.40 -4.42
C GLY A 65 -31.08 18.40 -5.55
N THR A 66 -31.44 18.80 -6.77
CA THR A 66 -31.17 17.97 -7.94
C THR A 66 -29.66 17.97 -8.24
N THR A 67 -29.20 16.95 -8.96
CA THR A 67 -27.80 16.87 -9.43
C THR A 67 -27.38 18.13 -10.19
N ALA A 68 -28.29 18.70 -11.01
CA ALA A 68 -28.04 19.94 -11.73
C ALA A 68 -27.90 21.16 -10.81
N ASP A 69 -28.74 21.29 -9.76
CA ASP A 69 -28.64 22.37 -8.79
C ASP A 69 -27.33 22.31 -8.02
N ILE A 70 -26.92 21.11 -7.62
CA ILE A 70 -25.64 20.89 -6.91
C ILE A 70 -24.47 21.28 -7.81
N LEU A 71 -24.43 20.86 -9.07
CA LEU A 71 -23.38 21.22 -10.03
C LEU A 71 -23.33 22.72 -10.28
N MET A 72 -24.48 23.39 -10.42
CA MET A 72 -24.55 24.83 -10.59
C MET A 72 -24.03 25.57 -9.37
N ALA A 73 -24.42 25.15 -8.15
CA ALA A 73 -23.94 25.74 -6.90
C ALA A 73 -22.43 25.57 -6.71
N LEU A 74 -21.89 24.36 -7.00
CA LEU A 74 -20.45 24.09 -6.93
C LEU A 74 -19.67 24.89 -7.99
N SER A 75 -20.23 25.05 -9.21
CA SER A 75 -19.62 25.91 -10.23
C SER A 75 -19.54 27.35 -9.76
N ALA A 76 -20.60 27.87 -9.13
CA ALA A 76 -20.59 29.23 -8.59
C ALA A 76 -19.59 29.40 -7.44
N ILE A 77 -19.45 28.40 -6.56
CA ILE A 77 -18.50 28.43 -5.44
C ILE A 77 -17.04 28.38 -5.93
N SER A 78 -16.73 27.53 -6.89
CA SER A 78 -15.36 27.37 -7.43
C SER A 78 -14.98 28.43 -8.46
N GLN A 79 -15.94 29.18 -8.98
CA GLN A 79 -15.77 30.06 -10.15
C GLN A 79 -15.25 29.30 -11.39
N VAL A 80 -15.57 28.00 -11.48
CA VAL A 80 -15.22 27.11 -12.59
C VAL A 80 -16.50 26.48 -13.10
N ASP A 81 -16.80 26.64 -14.39
CA ASP A 81 -17.91 25.92 -15.02
C ASP A 81 -17.62 24.42 -15.03
N ILE A 82 -18.40 23.65 -14.33
CA ILE A 82 -18.29 22.18 -14.31
C ILE A 82 -19.04 21.66 -15.53
N THR A 83 -18.26 21.28 -16.57
CA THR A 83 -18.78 20.85 -17.85
C THR A 83 -18.30 19.44 -18.19
N PRO A 84 -19.13 18.64 -18.91
CA PRO A 84 -18.75 17.30 -19.34
C PRO A 84 -17.40 17.27 -20.09
N ASN A 85 -16.59 16.27 -19.80
CA ASN A 85 -15.31 15.97 -20.44
C ASN A 85 -14.20 17.04 -20.33
N ASP A 86 -14.51 18.29 -20.07
CA ASP A 86 -13.53 19.39 -19.98
C ASP A 86 -13.09 19.70 -18.53
N THR A 87 -13.95 19.38 -17.56
CA THR A 87 -13.71 19.67 -16.15
C THR A 87 -13.56 18.39 -15.32
N LEU A 88 -12.50 18.30 -14.54
CA LEU A 88 -12.45 17.36 -13.44
C LEU A 88 -13.00 17.99 -12.18
N MET A 89 -14.01 17.39 -11.56
CA MET A 89 -14.47 17.72 -10.22
C MET A 89 -13.80 16.82 -9.18
N VAL A 90 -13.14 17.42 -8.19
CA VAL A 90 -12.48 16.70 -7.09
C VAL A 90 -13.13 17.11 -5.77
N LEU A 91 -13.58 16.12 -4.99
CA LEU A 91 -14.02 16.27 -3.62
C LEU A 91 -13.00 15.59 -2.70
N ASP A 92 -12.15 16.37 -2.07
CA ASP A 92 -11.13 15.87 -1.15
C ASP A 92 -11.64 15.86 0.29
N GLU A 93 -11.14 14.95 1.12
CA GLU A 93 -11.56 14.66 2.49
C GLU A 93 -13.07 14.37 2.59
N ILE A 94 -13.57 13.49 1.69
CA ILE A 94 -15.00 13.15 1.52
C ILE A 94 -15.66 12.63 2.81
N GLN A 95 -14.88 12.04 3.74
CA GLN A 95 -15.39 11.55 5.02
C GLN A 95 -15.94 12.66 5.92
N ASP A 96 -15.54 13.92 5.69
CA ASP A 96 -16.06 15.08 6.46
C ASP A 96 -17.41 15.58 5.94
N CYS A 97 -17.93 15.01 4.84
CA CYS A 97 -19.25 15.30 4.29
C CYS A 97 -19.95 14.02 3.79
N PRO A 98 -20.59 13.23 4.67
CA PRO A 98 -21.26 11.98 4.31
C PRO A 98 -22.29 12.12 3.19
N LYS A 99 -22.99 13.26 3.13
CA LYS A 99 -23.97 13.55 2.09
C LYS A 99 -23.36 13.68 0.70
N ALA A 100 -22.11 14.15 0.60
CA ALA A 100 -21.39 14.19 -0.66
C ALA A 100 -21.06 12.77 -1.17
N LEU A 101 -20.73 11.83 -0.27
CA LEU A 101 -20.53 10.42 -0.63
C LEU A 101 -21.84 9.77 -1.12
N GLU A 102 -22.96 9.99 -0.43
CA GLU A 102 -24.27 9.52 -0.86
C GLU A 102 -24.68 10.08 -2.24
N ALA A 103 -24.34 11.35 -2.50
CA ALA A 103 -24.66 12.02 -3.77
C ALA A 103 -23.98 11.40 -5.00
N LEU A 104 -22.85 10.68 -4.81
CA LEU A 104 -22.15 10.01 -5.93
C LEU A 104 -23.06 9.05 -6.72
N LYS A 105 -24.05 8.46 -6.05
CA LYS A 105 -25.05 7.61 -6.73
C LYS A 105 -25.82 8.42 -7.75
N PHE A 106 -26.28 9.60 -7.39
CA PHE A 106 -27.08 10.46 -8.27
C PHE A 106 -26.22 11.05 -9.40
N PHE A 107 -24.99 11.44 -9.12
CA PHE A 107 -24.05 11.85 -10.18
C PHE A 107 -23.81 10.73 -11.21
N CYS A 108 -23.67 9.48 -10.77
CA CYS A 108 -23.52 8.34 -11.67
C CYS A 108 -24.75 8.13 -12.57
N GLU A 109 -25.97 8.44 -12.07
CA GLU A 109 -27.23 8.22 -12.79
C GLU A 109 -27.63 9.41 -13.67
N ASP A 110 -27.53 10.63 -13.14
CA ASP A 110 -28.08 11.83 -13.75
C ASP A 110 -27.04 12.65 -14.54
N ALA A 111 -25.75 12.47 -14.24
CA ALA A 111 -24.65 13.24 -14.85
C ALA A 111 -23.44 12.34 -15.18
N PRO A 112 -23.64 11.24 -15.95
CA PRO A 112 -22.60 10.24 -16.19
C PRO A 112 -21.38 10.78 -16.97
N ASP A 113 -21.53 11.89 -17.69
CA ASP A 113 -20.45 12.51 -18.46
C ASP A 113 -19.58 13.48 -17.66
N ILE A 114 -19.91 13.72 -16.37
CA ILE A 114 -19.09 14.55 -15.49
C ILE A 114 -18.03 13.66 -14.82
N HIS A 115 -16.76 14.02 -15.01
CA HIS A 115 -15.66 13.33 -14.35
C HIS A 115 -15.55 13.78 -12.89
N ILE A 116 -15.79 12.86 -11.97
CA ILE A 116 -15.77 13.10 -10.52
C ILE A 116 -14.80 12.15 -9.86
N ILE A 117 -13.84 12.69 -9.13
CA ILE A 117 -12.98 11.90 -8.24
C ILE A 117 -13.16 12.40 -6.82
N VAL A 118 -13.39 11.48 -5.90
CA VAL A 118 -13.42 11.79 -4.48
C VAL A 118 -12.24 11.13 -3.79
N ALA A 119 -11.66 11.80 -2.80
CA ALA A 119 -10.57 11.25 -2.01
C ALA A 119 -10.92 11.29 -0.52
N GLY A 120 -10.50 10.26 0.20
CA GLY A 120 -10.63 10.21 1.65
C GLY A 120 -9.55 9.31 2.27
N SER A 121 -9.04 9.73 3.42
CA SER A 121 -8.00 8.96 4.13
C SER A 121 -8.57 7.95 5.12
N LEU A 122 -9.79 8.18 5.60
CA LEU A 122 -10.48 7.37 6.61
C LEU A 122 -11.84 6.88 6.10
N LEU A 123 -11.99 6.75 4.78
CA LEU A 123 -13.26 6.37 4.19
C LEU A 123 -13.73 4.99 4.67
N GLY A 124 -12.84 4.01 4.78
CA GLY A 124 -13.15 2.69 5.33
C GLY A 124 -13.74 2.76 6.76
N ILE A 125 -13.26 3.71 7.57
CA ILE A 125 -13.76 3.93 8.94
C ILE A 125 -15.12 4.62 8.91
N SER A 126 -15.32 5.62 8.06
CA SER A 126 -16.58 6.37 7.96
C SER A 126 -17.75 5.47 7.57
N LEU A 127 -17.51 4.40 6.80
CA LEU A 127 -18.54 3.44 6.42
C LEU A 127 -19.14 2.69 7.62
N HIS A 128 -18.40 2.54 8.72
CA HIS A 128 -18.92 1.96 9.97
C HIS A 128 -19.84 2.91 10.74
N SER A 129 -19.91 4.19 10.37
CA SER A 129 -20.75 5.20 11.02
C SER A 129 -22.19 5.29 10.46
N GLY A 130 -22.62 4.29 9.67
CA GLY A 130 -23.98 4.26 9.11
C GLY A 130 -24.19 5.12 7.87
N VAL A 131 -23.11 5.58 7.22
CA VAL A 131 -23.17 6.31 5.95
C VAL A 131 -23.54 5.34 4.81
N SER A 132 -24.51 5.75 3.98
CA SER A 132 -24.91 4.95 2.82
C SER A 132 -23.81 4.97 1.75
N TYR A 133 -23.21 3.82 1.50
CA TYR A 133 -22.20 3.67 0.44
C TYR A 133 -22.86 3.51 -0.93
N PRO A 134 -22.40 4.16 -1.99
CA PRO A 134 -22.99 4.09 -3.33
C PRO A 134 -22.63 2.80 -4.07
N VAL A 135 -23.07 1.66 -3.54
CA VAL A 135 -22.77 0.32 -4.06
C VAL A 135 -23.09 0.20 -5.54
N GLY A 136 -22.12 -0.26 -6.33
CA GLY A 136 -22.28 -0.45 -7.77
C GLY A 136 -22.32 0.82 -8.61
N LYS A 137 -22.23 2.01 -8.00
CA LYS A 137 -22.30 3.32 -8.66
C LYS A 137 -20.97 4.08 -8.67
N VAL A 138 -19.93 3.47 -8.13
CA VAL A 138 -18.57 4.04 -8.05
C VAL A 138 -17.55 3.00 -8.50
N GLU A 139 -16.38 3.50 -8.91
CA GLU A 139 -15.14 2.73 -9.08
C GLU A 139 -14.19 3.09 -7.95
N GLU A 140 -13.26 2.19 -7.63
CA GLU A 140 -12.29 2.43 -6.56
C GLU A 140 -10.86 2.21 -7.06
N LEU A 141 -9.96 3.10 -6.66
CA LEU A 141 -8.52 2.92 -6.75
C LEU A 141 -7.90 3.16 -5.38
N ARG A 142 -6.77 2.49 -5.13
CA ARG A 142 -6.02 2.68 -3.88
C ARG A 142 -4.64 3.23 -4.16
N LEU A 143 -4.29 4.31 -3.47
CA LEU A 143 -2.95 4.89 -3.48
C LEU A 143 -2.18 4.38 -2.27
N TYR A 144 -1.06 3.71 -2.55
CA TYR A 144 -0.12 3.22 -1.53
C TYR A 144 1.00 4.24 -1.29
N PRO A 145 1.84 4.11 -0.24
CA PRO A 145 3.14 4.77 -0.19
C PRO A 145 3.94 4.52 -1.47
N MET A 146 4.89 5.37 -1.79
CA MET A 146 5.71 5.21 -2.99
C MET A 146 6.47 3.89 -2.93
N ASN A 147 6.39 3.10 -4.00
CA ASN A 147 7.20 1.89 -4.14
C ASN A 147 8.63 2.22 -4.58
N PHE A 148 9.49 1.20 -4.66
CA PHE A 148 10.90 1.40 -4.98
C PHE A 148 11.12 2.00 -6.38
N ILE A 149 10.30 1.64 -7.35
CA ILE A 149 10.36 2.21 -8.70
C ILE A 149 9.99 3.71 -8.68
N GLU A 150 8.94 4.08 -7.97
CA GLU A 150 8.53 5.48 -7.80
C GLU A 150 9.58 6.29 -7.01
N PHE A 151 10.25 5.64 -6.05
CA PHE A 151 11.39 6.23 -5.33
C PHE A 151 12.57 6.49 -6.27
N LEU A 152 12.93 5.53 -7.14
CA LEU A 152 13.97 5.72 -8.15
C LEU A 152 13.63 6.88 -9.10
N ASP A 153 12.39 6.96 -9.57
CA ASP A 153 11.91 8.06 -10.40
C ASP A 153 12.04 9.41 -9.68
N ALA A 154 11.68 9.47 -8.39
CA ALA A 154 11.81 10.66 -7.56
C ALA A 154 13.28 11.08 -7.35
N MET A 155 14.19 10.11 -7.26
CA MET A 155 15.64 10.33 -7.17
C MET A 155 16.30 10.73 -8.51
N GLY A 156 15.52 10.94 -9.59
CA GLY A 156 16.03 11.23 -10.92
C GLY A 156 16.67 10.04 -11.63
N LYS A 157 16.37 8.81 -11.17
CA LYS A 157 16.93 7.56 -11.69
C LYS A 157 15.94 6.81 -12.61
N ALA A 158 15.18 7.53 -13.42
CA ALA A 158 14.12 6.95 -14.27
C ALA A 158 14.62 5.85 -15.22
N LYS A 159 15.88 5.92 -15.69
CA LYS A 159 16.47 4.86 -16.51
C LYS A 159 16.65 3.55 -15.73
N LEU A 160 17.07 3.61 -14.46
CA LEU A 160 17.15 2.42 -13.60
C LEU A 160 15.77 1.83 -13.37
N ALA A 161 14.77 2.67 -13.11
CA ALA A 161 13.38 2.25 -12.96
C ALA A 161 12.86 1.53 -14.22
N SER A 162 13.17 2.02 -15.42
CA SER A 162 12.80 1.38 -16.70
C SER A 162 13.47 0.02 -16.86
N ILE A 163 14.78 -0.06 -16.63
CA ILE A 163 15.56 -1.31 -16.73
C ILE A 163 15.00 -2.40 -15.81
N LEU A 164 14.61 -2.03 -14.57
CA LEU A 164 13.99 -2.96 -13.62
C LEU A 164 12.61 -3.44 -14.10
N LYS A 165 11.78 -2.54 -14.64
CA LYS A 165 10.47 -2.90 -15.21
C LYS A 165 10.58 -3.81 -16.44
N GLU A 166 11.61 -3.62 -17.25
CA GLU A 166 11.87 -4.43 -18.46
C GLU A 166 12.42 -5.83 -18.15
N GLY A 167 13.04 -6.02 -16.96
CA GLY A 167 13.64 -7.28 -16.57
C GLY A 167 14.90 -7.61 -17.38
N ASN A 168 15.70 -6.61 -17.75
CA ASN A 168 16.97 -6.86 -18.44
C ASN A 168 18.05 -7.31 -17.44
N TRP A 169 18.04 -8.60 -17.14
CA TRP A 169 18.85 -9.21 -16.08
C TRP A 169 20.36 -9.00 -16.25
N ASN A 170 20.86 -8.99 -17.49
CA ASN A 170 22.28 -8.76 -17.76
C ASN A 170 22.68 -7.34 -17.32
N VAL A 171 21.88 -6.34 -17.67
CA VAL A 171 22.13 -4.95 -17.30
C VAL A 171 21.88 -4.74 -15.81
N ILE A 172 20.83 -5.34 -15.25
CA ILE A 172 20.51 -5.28 -13.82
C ILE A 172 21.69 -5.77 -12.98
N ASN A 173 22.31 -6.89 -13.35
CA ASN A 173 23.46 -7.45 -12.65
C ASN A 173 24.70 -6.54 -12.72
N LEU A 174 24.92 -5.81 -13.83
CA LEU A 174 26.01 -4.84 -13.94
C LEU A 174 25.82 -3.62 -13.02
N LEU A 175 24.58 -3.32 -12.64
CA LEU A 175 24.19 -2.16 -11.81
C LEU A 175 23.96 -2.54 -10.35
N GLU A 176 24.29 -3.76 -9.94
CA GLU A 176 24.03 -4.33 -8.60
C GLU A 176 24.46 -3.38 -7.48
N THR A 177 25.69 -2.87 -7.51
CA THR A 177 26.24 -2.02 -6.44
C THR A 177 25.41 -0.73 -6.25
N GLU A 178 25.01 -0.07 -7.35
CA GLU A 178 24.18 1.13 -7.29
C GLU A 178 22.77 0.78 -6.79
N LEU A 179 22.17 -0.28 -7.30
CA LEU A 179 20.83 -0.70 -6.95
C LEU A 179 20.73 -1.14 -5.48
N VAL A 180 21.74 -1.84 -4.96
CA VAL A 180 21.85 -2.19 -3.53
C VAL A 180 21.93 -0.95 -2.66
N SER A 181 22.75 0.04 -3.05
CA SER A 181 22.87 1.31 -2.32
C SER A 181 21.54 2.05 -2.27
N LEU A 182 20.82 2.13 -3.41
CA LEU A 182 19.52 2.78 -3.48
C LEU A 182 18.44 2.01 -2.70
N LEU A 183 18.48 0.68 -2.70
CA LEU A 183 17.58 -0.15 -1.89
C LEU A 183 17.76 0.09 -0.39
N ARG A 184 19.01 0.20 0.08
CA ARG A 184 19.32 0.54 1.48
C ARG A 184 18.79 1.92 1.86
N GLN A 185 18.93 2.91 0.96
CA GLN A 185 18.33 4.22 1.15
C GLN A 185 16.81 4.13 1.28
N TYR A 186 16.15 3.36 0.39
CA TYR A 186 14.71 3.15 0.46
C TYR A 186 14.29 2.45 1.77
N TYR A 187 15.04 1.50 2.29
CA TYR A 187 14.73 0.88 3.58
C TYR A 187 14.71 1.89 4.74
N TYR A 188 15.58 2.90 4.69
CA TYR A 188 15.60 3.97 5.69
C TYR A 188 14.51 5.02 5.45
N VAL A 189 14.39 5.48 4.22
CA VAL A 189 13.49 6.59 3.83
C VAL A 189 12.02 6.12 3.76
N GLY A 190 11.79 4.91 3.27
CA GLY A 190 10.45 4.40 2.97
C GLY A 190 9.82 5.07 1.76
N GLY A 191 8.52 4.86 1.61
CA GLY A 191 7.71 5.39 0.51
C GLY A 191 6.78 6.55 0.89
N MET A 192 6.86 7.10 2.11
CA MET A 192 6.04 8.26 2.46
C MET A 192 6.51 9.50 1.70
N PRO A 193 5.64 10.17 0.88
CA PRO A 193 6.06 11.24 -0.03
C PRO A 193 6.83 12.38 0.63
N ALA A 194 6.46 12.78 1.86
CA ALA A 194 7.15 13.83 2.58
C ALA A 194 8.58 13.42 2.97
N ALA A 195 8.79 12.15 3.37
CA ALA A 195 10.10 11.61 3.70
C ALA A 195 10.97 11.46 2.44
N VAL A 196 10.38 10.96 1.34
CA VAL A 196 11.07 10.87 0.04
C VAL A 196 11.48 12.26 -0.46
N LEU A 197 10.59 13.26 -0.38
CA LEU A 197 10.89 14.63 -0.80
C LEU A 197 12.05 15.24 -0.02
N ALA A 198 12.05 15.09 1.32
CA ALA A 198 13.13 15.58 2.16
C ALA A 198 14.48 14.92 1.81
N HIS A 199 14.46 13.64 1.46
CA HIS A 199 15.65 12.92 1.02
C HIS A 199 16.15 13.40 -0.35
N VAL A 200 15.26 13.58 -1.32
CA VAL A 200 15.57 14.12 -2.66
C VAL A 200 16.13 15.55 -2.57
N GLU A 201 15.57 16.38 -1.69
CA GLU A 201 16.04 17.74 -1.43
C GLU A 201 17.29 17.80 -0.52
N GLN A 202 17.89 16.66 -0.20
CA GLN A 202 19.12 16.54 0.58
C GLN A 202 19.05 17.23 1.97
N LYS A 203 17.89 17.24 2.61
CA LYS A 203 17.68 17.83 3.95
C LYS A 203 18.37 17.05 5.09
N GLY A 204 18.97 15.91 4.78
CA GLY A 204 19.65 15.04 5.73
C GLY A 204 18.77 13.95 6.33
N LEU A 205 19.43 12.89 6.80
CA LEU A 205 18.76 11.68 7.31
C LEU A 205 18.00 11.92 8.62
N GLN A 206 18.47 12.88 9.44
CA GLN A 206 17.79 13.27 10.68
C GLN A 206 16.43 13.92 10.38
N GLU A 207 16.36 14.78 9.36
CA GLU A 207 15.10 15.41 8.95
C GLU A 207 14.11 14.36 8.41
N VAL A 208 14.59 13.41 7.59
CA VAL A 208 13.76 12.28 7.13
C VAL A 208 13.16 11.53 8.34
N ARG A 209 13.97 11.22 9.35
CA ARG A 209 13.51 10.53 10.57
C ARG A 209 12.53 11.38 11.38
N SER A 210 12.75 12.69 11.46
CA SER A 210 11.83 13.63 12.10
C SER A 210 10.45 13.63 11.43
N ILE A 211 10.42 13.68 10.10
CA ILE A 211 9.18 13.61 9.31
C ILE A 211 8.46 12.27 9.54
N GLN A 212 9.17 11.15 9.53
CA GLN A 212 8.57 9.84 9.79
C GLN A 212 7.94 9.75 11.19
N LYS A 213 8.64 10.26 12.22
CA LYS A 213 8.12 10.33 13.59
C LYS A 213 6.88 11.21 13.67
N GLN A 214 6.87 12.34 12.95
CA GLN A 214 5.70 13.21 12.88
C GLN A 214 4.51 12.51 12.24
N ILE A 215 4.70 11.79 11.14
CA ILE A 215 3.64 11.00 10.48
C ILE A 215 3.04 9.97 11.45
N ILE A 216 3.88 9.25 12.21
CA ILE A 216 3.43 8.28 13.21
C ILE A 216 2.61 8.97 14.31
N GLN A 217 3.04 10.14 14.77
CA GLN A 217 2.28 10.91 15.76
C GLN A 217 0.94 11.41 15.21
N ASP A 218 0.88 11.83 13.95
CA ASP A 218 -0.36 12.25 13.30
C ASP A 218 -1.34 11.09 13.18
N TYR A 219 -0.88 9.87 12.86
CA TYR A 219 -1.73 8.67 12.90
C TYR A 219 -2.29 8.41 14.30
N ARG A 220 -1.49 8.56 15.37
CA ARG A 220 -2.00 8.42 16.75
C ARG A 220 -3.04 9.48 17.12
N ARG A 221 -2.92 10.71 16.59
CA ARG A 221 -3.94 11.76 16.74
C ARG A 221 -5.22 11.36 16.01
N ASP A 222 -5.10 10.76 14.82
CA ASP A 222 -6.25 10.24 14.07
C ASP A 222 -6.96 9.12 14.85
N PHE A 223 -6.20 8.23 15.53
CA PHE A 223 -6.79 7.22 16.42
C PHE A 223 -7.68 7.89 17.48
N SER A 224 -7.14 8.89 18.15
CA SER A 224 -7.86 9.61 19.21
C SER A 224 -9.07 10.42 18.70
N LYS A 225 -9.01 10.90 17.44
CA LYS A 225 -10.06 11.74 16.87
C LYS A 225 -11.22 10.94 16.26
N HIS A 226 -10.93 9.79 15.66
CA HIS A 226 -11.88 9.09 14.80
C HIS A 226 -12.26 7.68 15.27
N ALA A 227 -11.51 7.07 16.19
CA ALA A 227 -11.88 5.79 16.76
C ALA A 227 -12.78 5.97 18.01
N PRO A 228 -13.62 4.97 18.33
CA PRO A 228 -14.34 4.96 19.59
C PRO A 228 -13.35 5.02 20.77
N ASP A 229 -13.62 5.87 21.78
CA ASP A 229 -12.71 6.13 22.90
C ASP A 229 -12.19 4.85 23.57
N ARG A 230 -13.03 3.85 23.73
CA ARG A 230 -12.68 2.55 24.33
C ARG A 230 -11.70 1.73 23.48
N GLU A 231 -11.63 1.95 22.15
CA GLU A 231 -10.76 1.23 21.23
C GLU A 231 -9.41 1.93 21.03
N VAL A 232 -9.29 3.23 21.28
CA VAL A 232 -8.04 3.99 21.11
C VAL A 232 -6.84 3.33 21.80
N PRO A 233 -6.93 2.92 23.08
CA PRO A 233 -5.80 2.22 23.73
C PRO A 233 -5.43 0.89 23.07
N ARG A 234 -6.44 0.14 22.60
CA ARG A 234 -6.22 -1.14 21.92
C ARG A 234 -5.58 -0.97 20.55
N ILE A 235 -6.02 0.03 19.78
CA ILE A 235 -5.43 0.39 18.49
C ILE A 235 -3.96 0.75 18.67
N ASN A 236 -3.63 1.60 19.65
CA ASN A 236 -2.24 1.93 19.95
C ASN A 236 -1.41 0.69 20.34
N MET A 237 -1.95 -0.18 21.19
CA MET A 237 -1.25 -1.42 21.59
C MET A 237 -0.96 -2.33 20.40
N VAL A 238 -1.93 -2.53 19.50
CA VAL A 238 -1.73 -3.33 18.28
C VAL A 238 -0.69 -2.66 17.38
N TRP A 239 -0.85 -1.35 17.11
CA TRP A 239 0.06 -0.58 16.26
C TRP A 239 1.50 -0.68 16.74
N ASP A 240 1.73 -0.45 18.04
CA ASP A 240 3.06 -0.51 18.64
C ASP A 240 3.67 -1.91 18.65
N SER A 241 2.85 -2.95 18.63
CA SER A 241 3.32 -4.34 18.63
C SER A 241 3.82 -4.82 17.26
N ILE A 242 3.41 -4.18 16.16
CA ILE A 242 3.69 -4.69 14.79
C ILE A 242 5.19 -4.92 14.55
N PRO A 243 6.11 -3.96 14.81
CA PRO A 243 7.53 -4.19 14.59
C PRO A 243 8.08 -5.40 15.35
N ALA A 244 7.74 -5.52 16.63
CA ALA A 244 8.20 -6.61 17.48
C ALA A 244 7.60 -7.97 17.07
N GLN A 245 6.39 -7.99 16.50
CA GLN A 245 5.79 -9.24 16.01
C GLN A 245 6.43 -9.70 14.69
N LEU A 246 6.73 -8.76 13.78
CA LEU A 246 7.43 -9.05 12.52
C LEU A 246 8.89 -9.46 12.74
N ALA A 247 9.52 -9.02 13.82
CA ALA A 247 10.90 -9.39 14.18
C ALA A 247 11.04 -10.83 14.68
N LYS A 248 9.94 -11.52 15.05
CA LYS A 248 9.99 -12.91 15.50
C LYS A 248 10.26 -13.87 14.35
N GLU A 249 10.82 -15.03 14.66
CA GLU A 249 11.05 -16.11 13.71
C GLU A 249 9.72 -16.59 13.10
N ASN A 250 8.71 -16.84 13.96
CA ASN A 250 7.33 -17.06 13.52
C ASN A 250 6.57 -15.72 13.60
N LYS A 251 6.28 -15.14 12.43
CA LYS A 251 5.64 -13.83 12.28
C LYS A 251 4.11 -13.87 12.35
N LYS A 252 3.53 -15.02 12.68
CA LYS A 252 2.10 -15.13 13.00
C LYS A 252 1.74 -14.15 14.09
N PHE A 253 0.66 -13.40 13.92
CA PHE A 253 0.20 -12.44 14.91
C PHE A 253 -0.23 -13.16 16.20
N ILE A 254 0.34 -12.76 17.33
CA ILE A 254 0.12 -13.36 18.64
C ILE A 254 -0.51 -12.32 19.56
N TYR A 255 -1.78 -12.49 19.89
CA TYR A 255 -2.52 -11.59 20.79
C TYR A 255 -1.86 -11.46 22.18
N GLY A 256 -1.35 -12.56 22.72
CA GLY A 256 -0.62 -12.58 23.99
C GLY A 256 0.69 -11.78 23.99
N ALA A 257 1.24 -11.43 22.81
CA ALA A 257 2.38 -10.54 22.69
C ALA A 257 1.99 -9.06 22.72
N VAL A 258 0.74 -8.72 22.41
CA VAL A 258 0.20 -7.37 22.60
C VAL A 258 -0.08 -7.11 24.09
N LYS A 259 -0.74 -8.05 24.76
CA LYS A 259 -1.01 -7.99 26.18
C LYS A 259 -1.13 -9.40 26.73
N LYS A 260 -0.49 -9.66 27.89
CA LYS A 260 -0.57 -10.97 28.57
C LYS A 260 -2.04 -11.39 28.75
N SER A 261 -2.35 -12.64 28.40
CA SER A 261 -3.70 -13.23 28.44
C SER A 261 -4.75 -12.62 27.47
N ALA A 262 -4.31 -11.80 26.47
CA ALA A 262 -5.22 -11.26 25.46
C ALA A 262 -5.76 -12.35 24.54
N ARG A 263 -7.02 -12.18 24.14
CA ARG A 263 -7.73 -13.03 23.19
C ARG A 263 -8.06 -12.26 21.91
N ALA A 264 -8.42 -12.97 20.85
CA ALA A 264 -8.82 -12.37 19.58
C ALA A 264 -9.92 -11.31 19.76
N ALA A 265 -10.99 -11.63 20.49
CA ALA A 265 -12.11 -10.74 20.76
C ALA A 265 -11.71 -9.39 21.41
N ASP A 266 -10.55 -9.32 22.07
CA ASP A 266 -10.09 -8.09 22.72
C ASP A 266 -9.52 -7.09 21.73
N PHE A 267 -9.04 -7.54 20.55
CA PHE A 267 -8.26 -6.72 19.62
C PHE A 267 -8.74 -6.76 18.16
N GLU A 268 -9.74 -7.59 17.81
CA GLU A 268 -10.23 -7.69 16.42
C GLU A 268 -10.70 -6.35 15.87
N LEU A 269 -11.47 -5.58 16.64
CA LEU A 269 -11.94 -4.26 16.22
C LEU A 269 -10.79 -3.28 16.04
N ALA A 270 -9.78 -3.34 16.90
CA ALA A 270 -8.57 -2.50 16.80
C ALA A 270 -7.75 -2.83 15.54
N ILE A 271 -7.59 -4.12 15.23
CA ILE A 271 -6.92 -4.57 14.02
C ILE A 271 -7.72 -4.15 12.79
N GLN A 272 -9.04 -4.34 12.79
CA GLN A 272 -9.90 -3.96 11.69
C GLN A 272 -9.84 -2.44 11.45
N TRP A 273 -9.84 -1.65 12.51
CA TRP A 273 -9.68 -0.19 12.41
C TRP A 273 -8.38 0.20 11.69
N LEU A 274 -7.24 -0.41 12.04
CA LEU A 274 -5.95 -0.15 11.38
C LEU A 274 -5.97 -0.56 9.90
N ILE A 275 -6.68 -1.63 9.56
CA ILE A 275 -6.84 -2.11 8.17
C ILE A 275 -7.69 -1.12 7.37
N ASP A 276 -8.80 -0.66 7.93
CA ASP A 276 -9.74 0.27 7.28
C ASP A 276 -9.11 1.66 7.10
N ALA A 277 -8.23 2.06 8.03
CA ALA A 277 -7.40 3.26 7.89
C ALA A 277 -6.27 3.10 6.85
N GLY A 278 -6.04 1.89 6.33
CA GLY A 278 -4.95 1.58 5.39
C GLY A 278 -3.55 1.60 6.02
N LEU A 279 -3.47 1.51 7.35
CA LEU A 279 -2.22 1.56 8.11
C LEU A 279 -1.60 0.17 8.33
N ALA A 280 -2.42 -0.87 8.30
CA ALA A 280 -1.99 -2.25 8.43
C ALA A 280 -2.69 -3.15 7.40
N TYR A 281 -2.07 -4.27 7.12
CA TYR A 281 -2.56 -5.26 6.16
C TYR A 281 -2.47 -6.66 6.77
N LYS A 282 -3.57 -7.39 6.66
CA LYS A 282 -3.67 -8.76 7.12
C LYS A 282 -3.32 -9.72 5.99
N VAL A 283 -2.34 -10.59 6.21
CA VAL A 283 -1.96 -11.67 5.30
C VAL A 283 -2.39 -12.98 5.94
N GLN A 284 -3.41 -13.62 5.36
CA GLN A 284 -3.98 -14.85 5.91
C GLN A 284 -3.11 -16.06 5.61
N ARG A 285 -3.11 -17.04 6.54
CA ARG A 285 -2.58 -18.36 6.27
C ARG A 285 -3.51 -19.12 5.34
N VAL A 286 -2.95 -19.91 4.44
CA VAL A 286 -3.67 -20.93 3.70
C VAL A 286 -3.16 -22.33 4.07
N ASN A 287 -4.07 -23.25 4.32
CA ASN A 287 -3.75 -24.61 4.72
C ASN A 287 -3.31 -25.46 3.52
N THR A 288 -3.83 -25.16 2.33
CA THR A 288 -3.51 -25.87 1.09
C THR A 288 -3.12 -24.86 0.01
N PRO A 289 -1.96 -25.02 -0.66
CA PRO A 289 -1.47 -24.06 -1.66
C PRO A 289 -2.16 -24.26 -3.02
N ARG A 290 -3.48 -24.19 -3.05
CA ARG A 290 -4.32 -24.34 -4.25
C ARG A 290 -5.25 -23.16 -4.44
N LEU A 291 -5.56 -22.86 -5.69
CA LEU A 291 -6.51 -21.81 -6.06
C LEU A 291 -7.96 -22.33 -6.06
N PRO A 292 -8.94 -21.47 -5.76
CA PRO A 292 -8.79 -20.14 -5.20
C PRO A 292 -8.38 -20.19 -3.72
N PHE A 293 -7.40 -19.38 -3.31
CA PHE A 293 -6.90 -19.39 -1.92
C PHE A 293 -7.98 -19.14 -0.86
N LYS A 294 -9.00 -18.36 -1.22
CA LYS A 294 -10.15 -18.06 -0.33
C LYS A 294 -10.82 -19.30 0.28
N PHE A 295 -10.85 -20.43 -0.43
CA PHE A 295 -11.43 -21.67 0.09
C PHE A 295 -10.54 -22.38 1.12
N TYR A 296 -9.28 -22.00 1.21
CA TYR A 296 -8.27 -22.65 2.05
C TYR A 296 -7.74 -21.72 3.13
N GLU A 297 -8.34 -20.54 3.31
CA GLU A 297 -7.94 -19.57 4.35
C GLU A 297 -8.17 -20.15 5.76
N ASP A 298 -7.18 -20.00 6.61
CA ASP A 298 -7.29 -20.15 8.03
C ASP A 298 -7.54 -18.78 8.68
N LEU A 299 -8.76 -18.52 9.06
CA LEU A 299 -9.17 -17.23 9.62
C LEU A 299 -8.52 -16.93 10.99
N ASN A 300 -7.98 -17.95 11.67
CA ASN A 300 -7.35 -17.82 12.98
C ASN A 300 -5.83 -17.57 12.92
N ALA A 301 -5.24 -17.60 11.73
CA ALA A 301 -3.82 -17.45 11.56
C ALA A 301 -3.49 -16.41 10.46
N PHE A 302 -2.84 -15.33 10.86
CA PHE A 302 -2.44 -14.27 9.95
C PHE A 302 -1.14 -13.60 10.40
N LYS A 303 -0.46 -12.94 9.45
CA LYS A 303 0.59 -11.97 9.71
C LYS A 303 0.01 -10.57 9.56
N LEU A 304 0.49 -9.60 10.35
CA LEU A 304 0.05 -8.21 10.28
C LEU A 304 1.23 -7.34 9.83
N PHE A 305 1.15 -6.81 8.62
CA PHE A 305 2.15 -5.92 8.05
C PHE A 305 1.69 -4.48 8.15
N MET A 306 2.62 -3.55 8.35
CA MET A 306 2.33 -2.13 8.25
C MET A 306 2.54 -1.60 6.83
N LEU A 307 2.11 -0.36 6.59
CA LEU A 307 2.03 0.22 5.25
C LEU A 307 3.39 0.62 4.65
N ASP A 308 4.43 0.83 5.47
CA ASP A 308 5.69 1.43 5.02
C ASP A 308 6.90 0.98 5.83
N VAL A 309 8.01 0.68 5.13
CA VAL A 309 9.23 0.18 5.74
C VAL A 309 10.00 1.28 6.49
N GLY A 310 9.97 2.52 6.02
CA GLY A 310 10.61 3.66 6.67
C GLY A 310 9.93 4.02 7.99
N LEU A 311 8.59 3.97 8.02
CA LEU A 311 7.83 4.15 9.26
C LEU A 311 8.10 3.03 10.26
N MET A 312 8.24 1.77 9.81
CA MET A 312 8.65 0.67 10.69
C MET A 312 10.03 0.95 11.30
N GLY A 313 10.98 1.46 10.50
CA GLY A 313 12.30 1.86 10.98
C GLY A 313 12.24 2.98 12.01
N ALA A 314 11.34 3.95 11.85
CA ALA A 314 11.13 5.02 12.81
C ALA A 314 10.51 4.53 14.12
N MET A 315 9.56 3.59 14.06
CA MET A 315 8.94 2.96 15.23
C MET A 315 9.92 2.07 15.99
N ALA A 316 10.78 1.35 15.27
CA ALA A 316 11.82 0.49 15.85
C ALA A 316 13.09 1.26 16.27
N GLU A 317 13.11 2.58 16.10
CA GLU A 317 14.23 3.48 16.43
C GLU A 317 15.56 3.07 15.77
N THR A 318 15.50 2.46 14.58
CA THR A 318 16.70 2.03 13.86
C THR A 318 17.54 3.22 13.42
N SER A 319 18.88 3.11 13.60
CA SER A 319 19.81 4.16 13.17
C SER A 319 20.02 4.15 11.65
N ALA A 320 20.37 5.33 11.10
CA ALA A 320 20.74 5.43 9.68
C ALA A 320 22.00 4.61 9.35
N GLU A 321 22.97 4.63 10.26
CA GLU A 321 24.23 3.91 10.11
C GLU A 321 24.02 2.41 9.95
N SER A 322 23.22 1.80 10.83
CA SER A 322 22.94 0.37 10.77
C SER A 322 22.20 -0.05 9.49
N MET A 323 21.34 0.81 8.93
CA MET A 323 20.59 0.50 7.72
C MET A 323 21.39 0.75 6.44
N LEU A 324 22.19 1.82 6.38
CA LEU A 324 22.91 2.24 5.18
C LEU A 324 24.26 1.53 5.02
N VAL A 325 25.00 1.33 6.11
CA VAL A 325 26.35 0.71 6.08
C VAL A 325 26.26 -0.80 6.11
N GLY A 326 25.26 -1.36 6.77
CA GLY A 326 24.97 -2.80 6.70
C GLY A 326 25.81 -3.68 7.62
N ASP A 327 26.44 -3.11 8.65
CA ASP A 327 27.25 -3.86 9.62
C ASP A 327 26.37 -4.53 10.71
N GLY A 328 26.72 -5.77 10.99
CA GLY A 328 26.35 -6.73 12.06
C GLY A 328 25.07 -6.50 12.91
N ILE A 329 24.82 -5.32 13.45
CA ILE A 329 23.71 -5.03 14.36
C ILE A 329 22.33 -5.09 13.64
N PHE A 330 22.27 -4.75 12.35
CA PHE A 330 21.03 -4.81 11.56
C PHE A 330 20.66 -6.25 11.15
N SER A 331 21.58 -7.23 11.34
CA SER A 331 21.37 -8.61 10.87
C SER A 331 20.18 -9.31 11.52
N GLU A 332 19.90 -9.06 12.79
CA GLU A 332 18.83 -9.71 13.55
C GLU A 332 17.42 -9.29 13.05
N TYR A 333 17.26 -8.03 12.63
CA TYR A 333 15.97 -7.49 12.20
C TYR A 333 15.81 -7.41 10.67
N LYS A 334 16.87 -7.70 9.92
CA LYS A 334 16.87 -7.66 8.44
C LYS A 334 15.70 -8.44 7.83
N GLY A 335 15.40 -9.60 8.38
CA GLY A 335 14.31 -10.45 7.91
C GLY A 335 12.94 -9.76 7.95
N ALA A 336 12.64 -9.03 9.04
CA ALA A 336 11.38 -8.30 9.20
C ALA A 336 11.25 -7.16 8.17
N PHE A 337 12.32 -6.36 8.00
CA PHE A 337 12.35 -5.26 7.04
C PHE A 337 12.26 -5.75 5.60
N THR A 338 12.97 -6.81 5.27
CA THR A 338 12.99 -7.36 3.91
C THR A 338 11.64 -7.97 3.53
N GLU A 339 11.00 -8.68 4.46
CA GLU A 339 9.68 -9.25 4.21
C GLU A 339 8.60 -8.17 4.12
N LEU A 340 8.64 -7.14 5.00
CA LEU A 340 7.76 -5.98 4.87
C LEU A 340 7.99 -5.23 3.56
N TYR A 341 9.24 -5.06 3.15
CA TYR A 341 9.57 -4.45 1.86
C TYR A 341 8.92 -5.23 0.71
N VAL A 342 9.20 -6.54 0.60
CA VAL A 342 8.61 -7.37 -0.46
C VAL A 342 7.10 -7.32 -0.43
N PHE A 343 6.49 -7.40 0.77
CA PHE A 343 5.06 -7.28 0.95
C PHE A 343 4.53 -5.96 0.37
N THR A 344 5.10 -4.82 0.77
CA THR A 344 4.63 -3.50 0.34
C THR A 344 4.82 -3.28 -1.15
N GLN A 345 5.93 -3.79 -1.73
CA GLN A 345 6.16 -3.71 -3.16
C GLN A 345 5.09 -4.48 -3.96
N LEU A 346 4.88 -5.75 -3.65
CA LEU A 346 3.89 -6.58 -4.34
C LEU A 346 2.46 -6.07 -4.11
N LYS A 347 2.15 -5.59 -2.91
CA LYS A 347 0.85 -4.99 -2.59
C LYS A 347 0.56 -3.73 -3.39
N SER A 348 1.58 -2.92 -3.69
CA SER A 348 1.45 -1.73 -4.54
C SER A 348 1.05 -2.04 -6.00
N GLN A 349 1.21 -3.29 -6.42
CA GLN A 349 0.76 -3.83 -7.71
C GLN A 349 -0.61 -4.53 -7.63
N ASP A 350 -1.34 -4.36 -6.51
CA ASP A 350 -2.62 -5.01 -6.23
C ASP A 350 -2.57 -6.57 -6.19
N ILE A 351 -1.36 -7.14 -6.00
CA ILE A 351 -1.19 -8.59 -5.87
C ILE A 351 -1.77 -9.05 -4.52
N SER A 352 -2.64 -10.05 -4.56
CA SER A 352 -3.16 -10.71 -3.36
C SER A 352 -2.13 -11.67 -2.81
N LEU A 353 -1.76 -11.48 -1.54
CA LEU A 353 -0.75 -12.26 -0.85
C LEU A 353 -1.35 -13.04 0.32
N TYR A 354 -0.94 -14.29 0.44
CA TYR A 354 -1.20 -15.20 1.54
C TYR A 354 0.13 -15.77 2.03
N TYR A 355 0.14 -16.55 3.11
CA TYR A 355 1.30 -17.33 3.49
C TYR A 355 0.90 -18.79 3.76
N HIS A 356 1.87 -19.70 3.73
CA HIS A 356 1.63 -21.10 4.05
C HIS A 356 2.57 -21.56 5.17
N ALA A 357 2.01 -22.21 6.16
CA ALA A 357 2.78 -22.85 7.22
C ALA A 357 2.06 -24.13 7.64
N VAL A 358 2.84 -25.17 7.89
CA VAL A 358 2.34 -26.46 8.35
C VAL A 358 2.51 -26.52 9.87
N ASP A 359 1.42 -26.81 10.60
CA ASP A 359 1.46 -26.93 12.05
C ASP A 359 2.42 -28.05 12.48
N ASN A 360 3.20 -27.78 13.53
CA ASN A 360 4.24 -28.68 14.05
C ASN A 360 5.37 -29.03 13.04
N SER A 361 5.58 -28.19 12.02
CA SER A 361 6.61 -28.35 11.03
C SER A 361 7.46 -27.07 10.91
N THR A 362 8.65 -27.21 10.36
CA THR A 362 9.53 -26.07 10.01
C THR A 362 9.25 -25.53 8.60
N ILE A 363 8.24 -26.07 7.90
CA ILE A 363 7.88 -25.62 6.55
C ILE A 363 7.00 -24.39 6.68
N GLU A 364 7.58 -23.27 6.32
CA GLU A 364 6.88 -22.00 6.15
C GLU A 364 7.29 -21.38 4.80
N ILE A 365 6.32 -20.88 4.05
CA ILE A 365 6.50 -20.09 2.83
C ILE A 365 6.04 -18.68 3.14
N ASP A 366 6.95 -17.72 3.01
CA ASP A 366 6.73 -16.33 3.43
C ASP A 366 5.51 -15.72 2.76
N PHE A 367 5.36 -15.92 1.43
CA PHE A 367 4.16 -15.54 0.71
C PHE A 367 3.75 -16.58 -0.34
N LEU A 368 2.45 -16.67 -0.57
CA LEU A 368 1.86 -17.26 -1.75
C LEU A 368 1.13 -16.16 -2.51
N ALA A 369 1.52 -15.93 -3.75
CA ALA A 369 0.85 -15.00 -4.65
C ALA A 369 -0.02 -15.77 -5.66
N GLN A 370 -1.17 -15.19 -6.01
CA GLN A 370 -1.93 -15.63 -7.17
C GLN A 370 -1.58 -14.72 -8.35
N TRP A 371 -1.17 -15.34 -9.46
CA TRP A 371 -0.96 -14.67 -10.72
C TRP A 371 -1.69 -15.42 -11.83
N HIS A 372 -2.77 -14.82 -12.34
CA HIS A 372 -3.74 -15.53 -13.18
C HIS A 372 -4.24 -16.81 -12.47
N ASP A 373 -4.11 -17.97 -13.14
CA ASP A 373 -4.51 -19.28 -12.59
C ASP A 373 -3.34 -20.06 -11.98
N ARG A 374 -2.28 -19.36 -11.55
CA ARG A 374 -1.06 -19.97 -10.99
C ARG A 374 -0.80 -19.54 -9.55
N VAL A 375 -0.28 -20.47 -8.77
CA VAL A 375 0.28 -20.25 -7.45
C VAL A 375 1.76 -19.95 -7.58
N ILE A 376 2.21 -18.83 -7.04
CA ILE A 376 3.64 -18.46 -6.96
C ILE A 376 4.07 -18.51 -5.50
N PRO A 377 4.79 -19.55 -5.07
CA PRO A 377 5.37 -19.61 -3.73
C PRO A 377 6.62 -18.72 -3.67
N ILE A 378 6.65 -17.82 -2.70
CA ILE A 378 7.67 -16.79 -2.54
C ILE A 378 8.38 -16.97 -1.21
N GLU A 379 9.69 -17.09 -1.27
CA GLU A 379 10.62 -17.08 -0.13
C GLU A 379 11.40 -15.76 -0.12
N VAL A 380 11.52 -15.14 1.02
CA VAL A 380 12.24 -13.87 1.19
C VAL A 380 13.47 -14.08 2.06
N LYS A 381 14.65 -13.69 1.57
CA LYS A 381 15.92 -13.81 2.30
C LYS A 381 16.66 -12.48 2.30
N ALA A 382 16.99 -12.02 3.49
CA ALA A 382 17.72 -10.76 3.68
C ALA A 382 19.23 -10.87 3.42
N GLU A 383 19.79 -12.09 3.39
CA GLU A 383 21.22 -12.34 3.32
C GLU A 383 21.65 -13.02 2.01
N VAL A 384 22.99 -13.08 1.83
CA VAL A 384 23.65 -13.74 0.67
C VAL A 384 23.74 -15.26 0.89
N ASN A 385 23.93 -15.72 2.15
CA ASN A 385 24.00 -17.17 2.48
C ASN A 385 22.59 -17.74 2.72
N VAL A 386 21.96 -18.19 1.64
CA VAL A 386 20.55 -18.54 1.66
C VAL A 386 20.30 -20.02 1.36
N LYS A 387 20.07 -20.80 2.42
CA LYS A 387 19.51 -22.15 2.28
C LYS A 387 17.99 -22.03 2.26
N ALA A 388 17.38 -22.18 1.10
CA ALA A 388 15.92 -22.17 0.95
C ALA A 388 15.34 -23.58 1.21
N LYS A 389 15.58 -24.14 2.41
CA LYS A 389 15.15 -25.51 2.75
C LYS A 389 13.63 -25.66 2.72
N SER A 390 12.90 -24.72 3.33
CA SER A 390 11.43 -24.73 3.36
C SER A 390 10.86 -24.67 1.96
N LEU A 391 11.32 -23.74 1.12
CA LEU A 391 10.86 -23.62 -0.26
C LEU A 391 11.18 -24.89 -1.06
N ARG A 392 12.39 -25.45 -0.91
CA ARG A 392 12.75 -26.68 -1.62
C ARG A 392 11.86 -27.86 -1.24
N THR A 393 11.62 -28.06 0.07
CA THR A 393 10.74 -29.12 0.54
C THR A 393 9.31 -28.90 0.03
N PHE A 394 8.84 -27.64 0.06
CA PHE A 394 7.52 -27.28 -0.46
C PHE A 394 7.38 -27.60 -1.95
N ILE A 395 8.35 -27.21 -2.78
CA ILE A 395 8.34 -27.51 -4.23
C ILE A 395 8.47 -29.01 -4.49
N THR A 396 9.26 -29.74 -3.69
CA THR A 396 9.32 -31.21 -3.81
C THR A 396 7.97 -31.86 -3.57
N ASN A 397 7.15 -31.33 -2.65
CA ASN A 397 5.80 -31.80 -2.36
C ASN A 397 4.74 -31.29 -3.36
N ASN A 398 5.08 -30.28 -4.18
CA ASN A 398 4.20 -29.66 -5.17
C ASN A 398 5.02 -29.46 -6.48
N PRO A 399 5.36 -30.55 -7.18
CA PRO A 399 6.30 -30.51 -8.30
C PRO A 399 5.80 -29.76 -9.53
N GLU A 400 4.51 -29.45 -9.59
CA GLU A 400 3.89 -28.59 -10.61
C GLU A 400 4.19 -27.10 -10.40
N LEU A 401 4.70 -26.72 -9.22
CA LEU A 401 5.00 -25.33 -8.89
C LEU A 401 6.51 -25.04 -9.06
N LYS A 402 6.81 -23.79 -9.38
CA LYS A 402 8.18 -23.26 -9.36
C LYS A 402 8.29 -22.17 -8.30
N GLY A 403 9.34 -22.24 -7.47
CA GLY A 403 9.56 -21.30 -6.39
C GLY A 403 10.12 -19.97 -6.91
N LEU A 404 9.75 -18.88 -6.25
CA LEU A 404 10.37 -17.56 -6.41
C LEU A 404 11.09 -17.19 -5.12
N ARG A 405 12.36 -16.84 -5.20
CA ARG A 405 13.11 -16.34 -4.06
C ARG A 405 13.54 -14.90 -4.32
N TYR A 406 13.18 -14.01 -3.42
CA TYR A 406 13.74 -12.66 -3.35
C TYR A 406 14.92 -12.66 -2.37
N SER A 407 16.10 -12.23 -2.82
CA SER A 407 17.31 -12.15 -1.98
C SER A 407 18.27 -11.08 -2.49
N MET A 408 19.40 -10.89 -1.81
CA MET A 408 20.46 -10.00 -2.28
C MET A 408 21.33 -10.62 -3.39
N LEU A 409 21.13 -11.90 -3.72
CA LEU A 409 21.86 -12.57 -4.81
C LEU A 409 21.37 -12.07 -6.18
N PRO A 410 22.26 -12.11 -7.22
CA PRO A 410 21.89 -11.81 -8.60
C PRO A 410 20.77 -12.72 -9.12
N TYR A 411 20.11 -12.26 -10.19
CA TYR A 411 19.12 -13.09 -10.89
C TYR A 411 19.71 -14.44 -11.32
N LYS A 412 19.00 -15.52 -10.99
CA LYS A 412 19.36 -16.86 -11.40
C LYS A 412 18.12 -17.72 -11.58
N ASP A 413 17.94 -18.25 -12.78
CA ASP A 413 16.91 -19.26 -13.05
C ASP A 413 17.49 -20.66 -12.79
N GLN A 414 16.77 -21.45 -12.01
CA GLN A 414 17.11 -22.85 -11.68
C GLN A 414 15.86 -23.71 -11.95
N ASP A 415 16.04 -25.01 -12.09
CA ASP A 415 14.95 -25.94 -12.44
C ASP A 415 13.71 -25.78 -11.53
N TRP A 416 13.93 -25.69 -10.23
CA TRP A 416 12.86 -25.68 -9.23
C TRP A 416 12.52 -24.29 -8.66
N MET A 417 13.39 -23.29 -8.89
CA MET A 417 13.15 -21.92 -8.42
C MET A 417 13.87 -20.86 -9.25
N ILE A 418 13.37 -19.64 -9.19
CA ILE A 418 14.05 -18.44 -9.69
C ILE A 418 14.49 -17.60 -8.49
N ASN A 419 15.73 -17.11 -8.51
CA ASN A 419 16.19 -16.06 -7.62
C ASN A 419 16.09 -14.71 -8.32
N VAL A 420 15.38 -13.77 -7.71
CA VAL A 420 15.27 -12.38 -8.17
C VAL A 420 15.89 -11.48 -7.12
N PRO A 421 16.78 -10.55 -7.51
CA PRO A 421 17.31 -9.58 -6.57
C PRO A 421 16.21 -8.75 -5.90
N LEU A 422 16.34 -8.43 -4.61
CA LEU A 422 15.37 -7.64 -3.86
C LEU A 422 15.06 -6.31 -4.53
N TYR A 423 16.06 -5.61 -5.06
CA TYR A 423 15.87 -4.34 -5.77
C TYR A 423 15.08 -4.48 -7.10
N ALA A 424 14.90 -5.70 -7.59
CA ALA A 424 14.08 -6.01 -8.76
C ALA A 424 12.73 -6.67 -8.39
N CYS A 425 12.28 -6.55 -7.14
CA CYS A 425 11.03 -7.16 -6.65
C CYS A 425 9.79 -6.73 -7.44
N LEU A 426 9.83 -5.54 -8.04
CA LEU A 426 8.73 -4.97 -8.85
C LEU A 426 8.81 -5.32 -10.35
N THR A 427 9.81 -6.11 -10.77
CA THR A 427 9.82 -6.65 -12.13
C THR A 427 8.57 -7.52 -12.32
N PRO A 428 7.74 -7.24 -13.34
CA PRO A 428 6.48 -7.97 -13.56
C PRO A 428 6.71 -9.47 -13.69
N PHE A 429 5.78 -10.28 -13.19
CA PHE A 429 5.91 -11.75 -13.24
C PHE A 429 5.98 -12.30 -14.68
N ASP A 430 5.35 -11.63 -15.66
CA ASP A 430 5.45 -11.98 -17.09
C ASP A 430 6.87 -11.77 -17.68
N LYS A 431 7.75 -11.08 -16.98
CA LYS A 431 9.18 -10.94 -17.31
C LYS A 431 10.05 -12.00 -16.64
N LEU A 432 9.44 -12.95 -15.94
CA LEU A 432 10.09 -14.10 -15.30
C LEU A 432 9.74 -15.38 -16.09
N PRO A 433 10.43 -15.68 -17.20
CA PRO A 433 9.95 -16.61 -18.24
C PRO A 433 9.68 -18.04 -17.76
N SER A 434 10.25 -18.42 -16.64
CA SER A 434 10.08 -19.79 -16.10
C SER A 434 9.03 -19.91 -15.00
N ILE A 435 8.39 -18.80 -14.58
CA ILE A 435 7.27 -18.80 -13.61
C ILE A 435 5.93 -18.89 -14.32
N ILE A 436 5.89 -18.55 -15.60
CA ILE A 436 4.69 -18.53 -16.44
C ILE A 436 4.55 -19.81 -17.22
#